data_791ea270f73ea983a288f2d20a367e33
#
_entry.id   791ea270f73ea983a288f2d20a367e33
#
_cell.length_a   1.000
_cell.length_b   1.000
_cell.length_c   1.000
_cell.angle_alpha   90.00
_cell.angle_beta   90.00
_cell.angle_gamma   90.00
#
_symmetry.space_group_name_H-M   'P 1'
#
loop_
_entity.id
_entity.type
_entity.pdbx_description
1 polymer ?
#
loop_
_entity_poly.entity_id
_entity_poly.type
_entity_poly.pdbx_seq_one_letter_code
_entity_poly.pdbx_strand_id
1 'polypeptide(L)'
;MEKKKYIPLGVGFYPDWWYQNYGISFDKKYYFDPETRLEAQMEMARKLHDRFGDVGLGNPNPKPKPLITFGMVMLPAIFGCEIVYEKDALPWAIPLNLSEAQIERLKKPDILNSWPMTEMIEQMDYLEKKYGKIVGDINTTGVQNLALKIRGEDLYIDYFENPELCHKLLMICTECIIELFHYVYKGTGTGAVDVTPMADPKIYVIPNCTAEQISLSTYEDFLLQYDNQISDVCQPFGIHHCGSVDQVLEGYAKIRNLSFLEIGFGSNVKRAREVLVTQVAINSRISPVLMKNGTP
;
A
#
# COMPACT_ATOMS: atom_id res chain seq x y z
N MET A 1 -0.29 -16.30 -37.55
CA MET A 1 0.62 -15.38 -36.82
C MET A 1 0.46 -15.65 -35.33
N GLU A 2 1.45 -16.25 -34.69
CA GLU A 2 1.44 -16.39 -33.24
C GLU A 2 1.42 -15.00 -32.61
N LYS A 3 0.41 -14.71 -31.76
CA LYS A 3 0.39 -13.50 -30.96
C LYS A 3 1.58 -13.56 -30.00
N LYS A 4 2.61 -12.75 -30.25
CA LYS A 4 3.70 -12.57 -29.26
C LYS A 4 3.06 -12.20 -27.94
N LYS A 5 3.21 -13.05 -26.92
CA LYS A 5 2.80 -12.74 -25.54
C LYS A 5 3.82 -11.73 -24.99
N TYR A 6 3.41 -10.47 -24.89
CA TYR A 6 4.20 -9.45 -24.20
C TYR A 6 3.93 -9.54 -22.70
N ILE A 7 4.97 -9.39 -21.90
CA ILE A 7 4.84 -9.19 -20.45
C ILE A 7 4.55 -7.70 -20.24
N PRO A 8 3.45 -7.34 -19.58
CA PRO A 8 3.19 -5.94 -19.26
C PRO A 8 4.31 -5.38 -18.37
N LEU A 9 4.77 -4.17 -18.69
CA LEU A 9 5.77 -3.46 -17.89
C LEU A 9 5.15 -2.18 -17.35
N GLY A 10 5.17 -2.00 -16.02
CA GLY A 10 4.81 -0.75 -15.35
C GLY A 10 6.06 0.03 -14.95
N VAL A 11 5.99 1.34 -15.06
CA VAL A 11 7.04 2.26 -14.60
C VAL A 11 6.42 3.24 -13.60
N GLY A 12 6.99 3.30 -12.38
CA GLY A 12 6.59 4.23 -11.34
C GLY A 12 7.56 5.43 -11.28
N PHE A 13 7.00 6.62 -11.17
CA PHE A 13 7.75 7.86 -10.94
C PHE A 13 7.43 8.36 -9.54
N TYR A 14 8.44 8.46 -8.68
CA TYR A 14 8.28 8.84 -7.28
C TYR A 14 8.28 10.36 -7.07
N PRO A 15 7.83 10.87 -5.91
CA PRO A 15 7.75 12.29 -5.61
C PRO A 15 9.04 13.07 -5.84
N ASP A 16 10.20 12.50 -5.47
CA ASP A 16 11.53 13.10 -5.67
C ASP A 16 11.80 13.41 -7.16
N TRP A 17 11.46 12.46 -8.03
CA TRP A 17 11.62 12.66 -9.48
C TRP A 17 10.72 13.77 -10.00
N TRP A 18 9.47 13.85 -9.54
CA TRP A 18 8.52 14.89 -9.94
C TRP A 18 8.94 16.27 -9.45
N TYR A 19 9.37 16.34 -8.20
CA TYR A 19 9.81 17.60 -7.62
C TYR A 19 11.10 18.13 -8.28
N GLN A 20 12.09 17.28 -8.46
CA GLN A 20 13.37 17.66 -9.07
C GLN A 20 13.25 18.06 -10.54
N ASN A 21 12.40 17.39 -11.32
CA ASN A 21 12.27 17.66 -12.75
C ASN A 21 11.26 18.76 -13.10
N TYR A 22 10.21 18.92 -12.29
CA TYR A 22 9.07 19.78 -12.66
C TYR A 22 8.56 20.65 -11.50
N GLY A 23 9.12 20.58 -10.30
CA GLY A 23 8.68 21.35 -9.13
C GLY A 23 7.31 20.93 -8.59
N ILE A 24 6.78 19.77 -9.00
CA ILE A 24 5.50 19.25 -8.51
C ILE A 24 5.69 18.76 -7.08
N SER A 25 5.00 19.41 -6.13
CA SER A 25 5.12 19.15 -4.70
C SER A 25 4.10 18.12 -4.22
N PHE A 26 4.55 17.26 -3.31
CA PHE A 26 3.74 16.25 -2.62
C PHE A 26 3.55 16.59 -1.14
N ASP A 27 3.60 17.87 -0.80
CA ASP A 27 3.40 18.37 0.56
C ASP A 27 1.95 18.18 1.07
N LYS A 28 1.68 18.65 2.27
CA LYS A 28 0.35 18.52 2.90
C LYS A 28 -0.78 19.04 2.01
N LYS A 29 -0.54 20.08 1.20
CA LYS A 29 -1.56 20.65 0.31
C LYS A 29 -1.99 19.64 -0.76
N TYR A 30 -1.07 18.86 -1.32
CA TYR A 30 -1.39 17.80 -2.29
C TYR A 30 -2.38 16.78 -1.72
N TYR A 31 -2.25 16.40 -0.45
CA TYR A 31 -3.11 15.39 0.17
C TYR A 31 -4.44 15.94 0.67
N PHE A 32 -4.47 17.21 1.10
CA PHE A 32 -5.65 17.79 1.75
C PHE A 32 -6.46 18.72 0.85
N ASP A 33 -5.94 19.13 -0.31
CA ASP A 33 -6.68 19.89 -1.31
C ASP A 33 -6.87 19.06 -2.59
N PRO A 34 -8.07 18.50 -2.82
CA PRO A 34 -8.34 17.64 -3.96
C PRO A 34 -8.14 18.34 -5.30
N GLU A 35 -8.37 19.65 -5.40
CA GLU A 35 -8.17 20.41 -6.65
C GLU A 35 -6.67 20.54 -6.98
N THR A 36 -5.84 20.91 -5.99
CA THR A 36 -4.38 20.95 -6.16
C THR A 36 -3.85 19.58 -6.61
N ARG A 37 -4.37 18.49 -6.02
CA ARG A 37 -3.99 17.12 -6.41
C ARG A 37 -4.38 16.80 -7.85
N LEU A 38 -5.60 17.12 -8.26
CA LEU A 38 -6.09 16.88 -9.62
C LEU A 38 -5.29 17.67 -10.67
N GLU A 39 -4.98 18.94 -10.39
CA GLU A 39 -4.15 19.76 -11.26
C GLU A 39 -2.74 19.17 -11.40
N ALA A 40 -2.11 18.77 -10.29
CA ALA A 40 -0.81 18.11 -10.30
C ALA A 40 -0.83 16.80 -11.12
N GLN A 41 -1.85 15.96 -10.96
CA GLN A 41 -1.98 14.72 -11.72
C GLN A 41 -2.15 14.95 -13.22
N MET A 42 -2.92 15.96 -13.60
CA MET A 42 -3.06 16.33 -15.02
C MET A 42 -1.75 16.89 -15.58
N GLU A 43 -1.02 17.68 -14.81
CA GLU A 43 0.29 18.17 -15.21
C GLU A 43 1.30 17.02 -15.35
N MET A 44 1.36 16.11 -14.37
CA MET A 44 2.20 14.90 -14.46
C MET A 44 1.90 14.08 -15.72
N ALA A 45 0.62 13.88 -16.05
CA ALA A 45 0.24 13.14 -17.25
C ALA A 45 0.72 13.84 -18.54
N ARG A 46 0.64 15.17 -18.65
CA ARG A 46 1.17 15.94 -19.78
C ARG A 46 2.69 15.83 -19.86
N LYS A 47 3.40 16.05 -18.74
CA LYS A 47 4.87 15.98 -18.67
C LYS A 47 5.42 14.60 -19.07
N LEU A 48 4.73 13.51 -18.63
CA LEU A 48 5.09 12.18 -19.08
C LEU A 48 4.90 11.99 -20.58
N HIS A 49 3.80 12.51 -21.14
CA HIS A 49 3.58 12.45 -22.58
C HIS A 49 4.64 13.24 -23.38
N ASP A 50 4.95 14.46 -22.92
CA ASP A 50 5.94 15.31 -23.58
C ASP A 50 7.34 14.66 -23.61
N ARG A 51 7.67 13.87 -22.58
CA ARG A 51 9.01 13.27 -22.45
C ARG A 51 9.08 11.82 -22.94
N PHE A 52 8.01 11.05 -22.80
CA PHE A 52 7.98 9.60 -23.01
C PHE A 52 6.73 9.14 -23.79
N GLY A 53 6.07 10.03 -24.51
CA GLY A 53 4.88 9.69 -25.29
C GLY A 53 5.15 8.71 -26.42
N ASP A 54 6.38 8.67 -26.94
CA ASP A 54 6.86 7.73 -27.94
C ASP A 54 6.86 6.27 -27.46
N VAL A 55 7.00 6.05 -26.15
CA VAL A 55 6.87 4.73 -25.50
C VAL A 55 5.52 4.51 -24.82
N GLY A 56 4.55 5.39 -25.08
CA GLY A 56 3.17 5.24 -24.63
C GLY A 56 2.88 5.71 -23.21
N LEU A 57 3.77 6.49 -22.57
CA LEU A 57 3.53 7.07 -21.25
C LEU A 57 2.85 8.43 -21.34
N GLY A 58 2.03 8.72 -20.34
CA GLY A 58 1.35 9.99 -20.20
C GLY A 58 0.14 10.18 -21.12
N ASN A 59 -0.40 11.40 -21.12
CA ASN A 59 -1.55 11.81 -21.93
C ASN A 59 -1.44 13.30 -22.26
N PRO A 60 -1.50 13.72 -23.52
CA PRO A 60 -1.41 15.14 -23.89
C PRO A 60 -2.65 15.96 -23.48
N ASN A 61 -3.80 15.29 -23.37
CA ASN A 61 -5.08 15.89 -23.04
C ASN A 61 -5.75 15.15 -21.85
N PRO A 62 -5.15 15.16 -20.65
CA PRO A 62 -5.67 14.41 -19.52
C PRO A 62 -6.99 15.04 -19.03
N LYS A 63 -7.91 14.15 -18.63
CA LYS A 63 -9.11 14.56 -17.91
C LYS A 63 -8.90 14.38 -16.42
N PRO A 64 -9.56 15.18 -15.56
CA PRO A 64 -9.50 14.99 -14.12
C PRO A 64 -9.88 13.58 -13.73
N LYS A 65 -9.01 12.93 -12.95
CA LYS A 65 -9.27 11.64 -12.33
C LYS A 65 -9.52 11.91 -10.83
N PRO A 66 -10.79 11.90 -10.37
CA PRO A 66 -11.12 12.28 -8.99
C PRO A 66 -10.63 11.21 -8.01
N LEU A 67 -9.34 11.26 -7.75
CA LEU A 67 -8.60 10.30 -6.92
C LEU A 67 -8.55 10.75 -5.48
N ILE A 68 -8.83 9.80 -4.57
CA ILE A 68 -8.57 9.93 -3.14
C ILE A 68 -7.23 9.26 -2.82
N THR A 69 -6.34 9.98 -2.16
CA THR A 69 -5.09 9.43 -1.61
C THR A 69 -4.64 10.18 -0.37
N PHE A 70 -4.14 9.44 0.60
CA PHE A 70 -3.51 9.96 1.83
C PHE A 70 -2.13 9.32 2.07
N GLY A 71 -1.57 8.67 1.06
CA GLY A 71 -0.38 7.84 1.24
C GLY A 71 -0.65 6.66 2.20
N MET A 72 0.41 6.08 2.77
CA MET A 72 0.32 4.95 3.72
C MET A 72 0.17 5.38 5.17
N VAL A 73 -0.34 6.58 5.43
CA VAL A 73 -0.31 7.19 6.78
C VAL A 73 -1.68 7.34 7.42
N MET A 74 -2.77 6.94 6.73
CA MET A 74 -4.13 7.06 7.26
C MET A 74 -4.27 6.39 8.63
N LEU A 75 -4.04 5.09 8.72
CA LEU A 75 -4.17 4.35 9.98
C LEU A 75 -3.14 4.79 11.03
N PRO A 76 -1.84 4.95 10.73
CA PRO A 76 -0.90 5.52 11.70
C PRO A 76 -1.37 6.86 12.29
N ALA A 77 -1.90 7.78 11.48
CA ALA A 77 -2.41 9.06 11.96
C ALA A 77 -3.62 8.92 12.88
N ILE A 78 -4.54 8.00 12.57
CA ILE A 78 -5.71 7.69 13.42
C ILE A 78 -5.28 7.16 14.79
N PHE A 79 -4.18 6.40 14.87
CA PHE A 79 -3.60 5.97 16.14
C PHE A 79 -2.84 7.08 16.88
N GLY A 80 -2.65 8.25 16.27
CA GLY A 80 -2.00 9.42 16.86
C GLY A 80 -0.53 9.59 16.49
N CYS A 81 -0.02 8.87 15.49
CA CYS A 81 1.32 9.13 14.97
C CYS A 81 1.40 10.53 14.36
N GLU A 82 2.50 11.23 14.63
CA GLU A 82 2.83 12.45 13.89
C GLU A 82 3.16 12.12 12.44
N ILE A 83 2.59 12.89 11.51
CA ILE A 83 2.79 12.68 10.07
C ILE A 83 3.63 13.81 9.50
N VAL A 84 4.71 13.41 8.84
CA VAL A 84 5.63 14.33 8.15
C VAL A 84 5.26 14.37 6.67
N TYR A 85 5.09 15.59 6.16
CA TYR A 85 4.81 15.88 4.75
C TYR A 85 5.96 16.69 4.16
N GLU A 86 6.62 16.13 3.17
CA GLU A 86 7.72 16.76 2.45
C GLU A 86 7.33 16.99 0.99
N LYS A 87 8.03 17.90 0.29
CA LYS A 87 7.69 18.25 -1.09
C LYS A 87 8.05 17.16 -2.10
N ASP A 88 9.09 16.40 -1.79
CA ASP A 88 9.74 15.43 -2.67
C ASP A 88 9.71 13.99 -2.12
N ALA A 89 8.86 13.74 -1.12
CA ALA A 89 8.68 12.40 -0.55
C ALA A 89 7.20 12.05 -0.34
N LEU A 90 6.93 10.75 -0.25
CA LEU A 90 5.64 10.27 0.28
C LEU A 90 5.54 10.61 1.76
N PRO A 91 4.34 10.89 2.30
CA PRO A 91 4.19 11.15 3.72
C PRO A 91 4.55 9.92 4.54
N TRP A 92 5.15 10.14 5.69
CA TRP A 92 5.54 9.06 6.60
C TRP A 92 5.19 9.38 8.03
N ALA A 93 4.97 8.34 8.83
CA ALA A 93 4.54 8.43 10.22
C ALA A 93 5.72 8.19 11.16
N ILE A 94 5.87 9.05 12.16
CA ILE A 94 6.80 8.84 13.28
C ILE A 94 6.18 7.79 14.20
N PRO A 95 6.89 6.69 14.54
CA PRO A 95 6.37 5.68 15.45
C PRO A 95 6.05 6.23 16.84
N LEU A 96 4.94 5.74 17.43
CA LEU A 96 4.52 6.13 18.78
C LEU A 96 5.40 5.53 19.88
N ASN A 97 5.97 4.35 19.64
CA ASN A 97 6.75 3.59 20.60
C ASN A 97 6.00 3.38 21.93
N LEU A 98 4.74 2.94 21.86
CA LEU A 98 3.93 2.72 23.06
C LEU A 98 4.52 1.63 23.94
N SER A 99 4.53 1.85 25.26
CA SER A 99 4.92 0.84 26.24
C SER A 99 3.90 -0.31 26.33
N GLU A 100 4.29 -1.44 26.91
CA GLU A 100 3.40 -2.59 27.17
C GLU A 100 2.12 -2.16 27.88
N ALA A 101 2.23 -1.38 28.98
CA ALA A 101 1.08 -0.90 29.73
C ALA A 101 0.14 0.02 28.92
N GLN A 102 0.64 0.69 27.87
CA GLN A 102 -0.18 1.47 26.95
C GLN A 102 -0.85 0.54 25.93
N ILE A 103 -0.15 -0.48 25.42
CA ILE A 103 -0.75 -1.50 24.52
C ILE A 103 -1.81 -2.32 25.25
N GLU A 104 -1.59 -2.67 26.52
CA GLU A 104 -2.61 -3.37 27.33
C GLU A 104 -3.93 -2.59 27.42
N ARG A 105 -3.87 -1.26 27.46
CA ARG A 105 -5.02 -0.37 27.53
C ARG A 105 -5.53 0.10 26.18
N LEU A 106 -4.78 -0.22 25.10
CA LEU A 106 -5.14 0.19 23.75
C LEU A 106 -6.49 -0.41 23.37
N LYS A 107 -7.33 0.43 22.81
CA LYS A 107 -8.61 0.04 22.19
C LYS A 107 -8.57 0.40 20.72
N LYS A 108 -9.37 -0.29 19.93
CA LYS A 108 -9.58 0.08 18.55
C LYS A 108 -10.10 1.51 18.47
N PRO A 109 -9.47 2.41 17.71
CA PRO A 109 -9.95 3.76 17.52
C PRO A 109 -11.27 3.79 16.73
N ASP A 110 -12.04 4.85 16.91
CA ASP A 110 -13.19 5.16 16.05
C ASP A 110 -12.68 5.75 14.74
N ILE A 111 -12.50 4.87 13.74
CA ILE A 111 -11.85 5.23 12.48
C ILE A 111 -12.62 6.34 11.77
N LEU A 112 -13.94 6.20 11.63
CA LEU A 112 -14.75 7.08 10.80
C LEU A 112 -14.87 8.51 11.37
N ASN A 113 -14.74 8.66 12.68
CA ASN A 113 -14.82 9.95 13.37
C ASN A 113 -13.44 10.50 13.78
N SER A 114 -12.35 9.86 13.35
CA SER A 114 -10.99 10.30 13.68
C SER A 114 -10.33 11.01 12.50
N TRP A 115 -9.53 12.06 12.79
CA TRP A 115 -8.65 12.67 11.80
C TRP A 115 -7.53 11.66 11.41
N PRO A 116 -7.13 11.50 10.15
CA PRO A 116 -7.55 12.28 8.96
C PRO A 116 -8.70 11.63 8.17
N MET A 117 -9.39 10.61 8.71
CA MET A 117 -10.50 9.96 8.02
C MET A 117 -11.67 10.91 7.78
N THR A 118 -11.97 11.81 8.73
CA THR A 118 -12.98 12.86 8.56
C THR A 118 -12.70 13.74 7.35
N GLU A 119 -11.45 14.16 7.15
CA GLU A 119 -11.03 14.93 5.98
C GLU A 119 -11.19 14.12 4.67
N MET A 120 -10.90 12.83 4.73
CA MET A 120 -11.08 11.95 3.58
C MET A 120 -12.57 11.86 3.18
N ILE A 121 -13.46 11.72 4.16
CA ILE A 121 -14.90 11.64 3.92
C ILE A 121 -15.39 12.94 3.27
N GLU A 122 -14.97 14.09 3.77
CA GLU A 122 -15.29 15.40 3.18
C GLU A 122 -14.79 15.53 1.74
N GLN A 123 -13.56 15.07 1.47
CA GLN A 123 -13.03 15.06 0.10
C GLN A 123 -13.81 14.10 -0.81
N MET A 124 -14.22 12.92 -0.31
CA MET A 124 -15.05 11.98 -1.07
C MET A 124 -16.36 12.62 -1.47
N ASP A 125 -17.09 13.24 -0.54
CA ASP A 125 -18.35 13.92 -0.78
C ASP A 125 -18.19 15.06 -1.79
N TYR A 126 -17.12 15.86 -1.65
CA TYR A 126 -16.81 16.94 -2.58
C TYR A 126 -16.56 16.43 -4.01
N LEU A 127 -15.73 15.40 -4.15
CA LEU A 127 -15.35 14.85 -5.46
C LEU A 127 -16.54 14.14 -6.12
N GLU A 128 -17.34 13.41 -5.36
CA GLU A 128 -18.56 12.77 -5.87
C GLU A 128 -19.57 13.81 -6.37
N LYS A 129 -19.81 14.86 -5.58
CA LYS A 129 -20.71 15.96 -5.96
C LYS A 129 -20.25 16.69 -7.22
N LYS A 130 -18.93 16.91 -7.37
CA LYS A 130 -18.37 17.68 -8.49
C LYS A 130 -18.20 16.87 -9.76
N TYR A 131 -17.76 15.60 -9.64
CA TYR A 131 -17.35 14.76 -10.77
C TYR A 131 -18.26 13.56 -11.02
N GLY A 132 -19.23 13.30 -10.12
CA GLY A 132 -20.19 12.20 -10.21
C GLY A 132 -19.58 10.82 -9.98
N LYS A 133 -18.33 10.74 -9.61
CA LYS A 133 -17.59 9.50 -9.28
C LYS A 133 -16.35 9.80 -8.47
N ILE A 134 -15.88 8.80 -7.76
CA ILE A 134 -14.61 8.83 -7.04
C ILE A 134 -13.77 7.65 -7.51
N VAL A 135 -12.47 7.83 -7.57
CA VAL A 135 -11.51 6.74 -7.75
C VAL A 135 -10.76 6.59 -6.44
N GLY A 136 -10.81 5.41 -5.84
CA GLY A 136 -10.07 5.14 -4.63
C GLY A 136 -8.67 4.72 -4.95
N ASP A 137 -7.77 5.20 -4.14
CA ASP A 137 -6.40 4.75 -4.13
C ASP A 137 -5.80 5.01 -2.75
N ILE A 138 -6.44 4.43 -1.73
CA ILE A 138 -5.92 4.53 -0.38
C ILE A 138 -4.97 3.39 -0.17
N ASN A 139 -3.72 3.76 -0.10
CA ASN A 139 -2.66 2.88 0.25
C ASN A 139 -2.77 2.56 1.76
N THR A 140 -3.33 1.39 2.07
CA THR A 140 -3.35 0.92 3.45
C THR A 140 -1.98 0.43 3.86
N THR A 141 -1.86 -0.02 5.11
CA THR A 141 -0.65 -0.65 5.62
C THR A 141 -0.95 -2.09 6.01
N GLY A 142 0.03 -2.96 5.95
CA GLY A 142 -0.10 -4.34 6.45
C GLY A 142 -0.11 -4.38 7.97
N VAL A 143 -0.52 -5.50 8.53
CA VAL A 143 -0.74 -5.67 9.97
C VAL A 143 0.52 -5.38 10.78
N GLN A 144 1.66 -6.02 10.43
CA GLN A 144 2.94 -5.77 11.11
C GLN A 144 3.45 -4.35 10.86
N ASN A 145 3.30 -3.84 9.64
CA ASN A 145 3.73 -2.47 9.31
C ASN A 145 3.03 -1.45 10.22
N LEU A 146 1.71 -1.63 10.47
CA LEU A 146 0.95 -0.76 11.36
C LEU A 146 1.36 -0.96 12.81
N ALA A 147 1.49 -2.21 13.25
CA ALA A 147 1.92 -2.53 14.62
C ALA A 147 3.28 -1.92 14.95
N LEU A 148 4.23 -1.91 14.01
CA LEU A 148 5.53 -1.24 14.16
C LEU A 148 5.40 0.30 14.27
N LYS A 149 4.39 0.92 13.66
CA LYS A 149 4.13 2.35 13.87
C LYS A 149 3.57 2.65 15.25
N ILE A 150 2.92 1.70 15.89
CA ILE A 150 2.32 1.84 17.22
C ILE A 150 3.32 1.46 18.32
N ARG A 151 3.94 0.28 18.22
CA ARG A 151 4.81 -0.29 19.27
C ARG A 151 6.29 0.04 19.07
N GLY A 152 6.70 0.38 17.82
CA GLY A 152 8.10 0.52 17.47
C GLY A 152 8.79 -0.83 17.31
N GLU A 153 10.13 -0.82 17.37
CA GLU A 153 10.95 -2.02 17.21
C GLU A 153 10.82 -3.04 18.35
N ASP A 154 10.31 -2.61 19.51
CA ASP A 154 9.99 -3.52 20.62
C ASP A 154 8.99 -4.61 20.23
N LEU A 155 8.21 -4.42 19.14
CA LEU A 155 7.34 -5.46 18.59
C LEU A 155 8.12 -6.76 18.27
N TYR A 156 9.37 -6.65 17.82
CA TYR A 156 10.19 -7.84 17.52
C TYR A 156 10.58 -8.62 18.78
N ILE A 157 10.71 -7.92 19.91
CA ILE A 157 10.94 -8.53 21.23
C ILE A 157 9.66 -9.17 21.74
N ASP A 158 8.52 -8.48 21.59
CA ASP A 158 7.21 -8.95 22.04
C ASP A 158 6.78 -10.28 21.39
N TYR A 159 7.24 -10.59 20.17
CA TYR A 159 7.00 -11.91 19.56
C TYR A 159 7.50 -13.08 20.44
N PHE A 160 8.54 -12.86 21.23
CA PHE A 160 9.17 -13.89 22.06
C PHE A 160 8.84 -13.75 23.55
N GLU A 161 8.76 -12.51 24.05
CA GLU A 161 8.61 -12.23 25.48
C GLU A 161 7.15 -11.99 25.87
N ASN A 162 6.32 -11.40 24.97
CA ASN A 162 4.94 -11.03 25.27
C ASN A 162 3.97 -11.40 24.12
N PRO A 163 3.85 -12.67 23.74
CA PRO A 163 3.06 -13.07 22.56
C PRO A 163 1.57 -12.68 22.65
N GLU A 164 0.98 -12.70 23.86
CA GLU A 164 -0.42 -12.31 24.05
C GLU A 164 -0.65 -10.82 23.80
N LEU A 165 0.28 -9.98 24.25
CA LEU A 165 0.26 -8.54 23.97
C LEU A 165 0.41 -8.26 22.48
N CYS A 166 1.32 -8.97 21.85
CA CYS A 166 1.53 -8.89 20.40
C CYS A 166 0.25 -9.24 19.63
N HIS A 167 -0.38 -10.39 19.95
CA HIS A 167 -1.63 -10.80 19.32
C HIS A 167 -2.76 -9.78 19.52
N LYS A 168 -2.86 -9.17 20.70
CA LYS A 168 -3.83 -8.10 20.96
C LYS A 168 -3.63 -6.92 20.02
N LEU A 169 -2.38 -6.45 19.86
CA LEU A 169 -2.06 -5.33 18.98
C LEU A 169 -2.35 -5.67 17.52
N LEU A 170 -1.90 -6.85 17.06
CA LEU A 170 -2.10 -7.31 15.67
C LEU A 170 -3.60 -7.45 15.34
N MET A 171 -4.41 -7.93 16.28
CA MET A 171 -5.86 -8.01 16.12
C MET A 171 -6.49 -6.62 15.95
N ILE A 172 -6.15 -5.64 16.79
CA ILE A 172 -6.64 -4.27 16.68
C ILE A 172 -6.24 -3.67 15.31
N CYS A 173 -4.99 -3.87 14.88
CA CYS A 173 -4.53 -3.42 13.57
C CYS A 173 -5.35 -4.03 12.42
N THR A 174 -5.62 -5.35 12.50
CA THR A 174 -6.40 -6.09 11.50
C THR A 174 -7.81 -5.56 11.36
N GLU A 175 -8.51 -5.35 12.49
CA GLU A 175 -9.86 -4.78 12.49
C GLU A 175 -9.90 -3.39 11.86
N CYS A 176 -8.89 -2.55 12.13
CA CYS A 176 -8.80 -1.22 11.55
C CYS A 176 -8.56 -1.28 10.03
N ILE A 177 -7.72 -2.18 9.55
CA ILE A 177 -7.45 -2.39 8.12
C ILE A 177 -8.73 -2.82 7.40
N ILE A 178 -9.45 -3.80 7.95
CA ILE A 178 -10.70 -4.30 7.36
C ILE A 178 -11.75 -3.19 7.28
N GLU A 179 -11.94 -2.41 8.35
CA GLU A 179 -12.92 -1.33 8.38
C GLU A 179 -12.60 -0.25 7.35
N LEU A 180 -11.34 0.19 7.25
CA LEU A 180 -10.90 1.16 6.26
C LEU A 180 -11.13 0.64 4.83
N PHE A 181 -10.74 -0.59 4.55
CA PHE A 181 -10.94 -1.21 3.24
C PHE A 181 -12.41 -1.24 2.82
N HIS A 182 -13.29 -1.69 3.72
CA HIS A 182 -14.72 -1.75 3.41
C HIS A 182 -15.32 -0.37 3.14
N TYR A 183 -14.92 0.63 3.93
CA TYR A 183 -15.39 2.00 3.72
C TYR A 183 -14.97 2.54 2.36
N VAL A 184 -13.68 2.45 2.04
CA VAL A 184 -13.13 2.94 0.78
C VAL A 184 -13.72 2.21 -0.41
N TYR A 185 -13.77 0.89 -0.36
CA TYR A 185 -14.32 0.08 -1.45
C TYR A 185 -15.80 0.38 -1.71
N LYS A 186 -16.58 0.58 -0.67
CA LYS A 186 -18.00 0.97 -0.79
C LYS A 186 -18.16 2.29 -1.53
N GLY A 187 -17.29 3.27 -1.29
CA GLY A 187 -17.35 4.59 -1.92
C GLY A 187 -16.73 4.66 -3.32
N THR A 188 -15.75 3.81 -3.61
CA THR A 188 -14.91 3.95 -4.81
C THR A 188 -14.97 2.76 -5.76
N GLY A 189 -15.37 1.57 -5.27
CA GLY A 189 -15.32 0.31 -6.01
C GLY A 189 -13.90 -0.19 -6.27
N THR A 190 -12.90 0.34 -5.55
CA THR A 190 -11.50 -0.05 -5.69
C THR A 190 -10.91 -0.48 -4.35
N GLY A 191 -10.14 -1.57 -4.35
CA GLY A 191 -9.40 -2.08 -3.21
C GLY A 191 -7.89 -2.01 -3.42
N ALA A 192 -7.45 -1.72 -4.65
CA ALA A 192 -6.05 -1.66 -5.00
C ALA A 192 -5.39 -0.40 -4.45
N VAL A 193 -4.12 -0.50 -4.36
CA VAL A 193 -3.20 0.44 -3.77
C VAL A 193 -2.34 1.04 -4.89
N ASP A 194 -2.07 2.33 -4.84
CA ASP A 194 -1.35 3.05 -5.90
C ASP A 194 0.10 2.57 -6.09
N VAL A 195 0.68 1.90 -5.09
CA VAL A 195 2.02 1.30 -5.19
C VAL A 195 2.08 0.07 -6.10
N THR A 196 0.93 -0.48 -6.50
CA THR A 196 0.83 -1.66 -7.37
C THR A 196 0.03 -1.38 -8.64
N PRO A 197 0.50 -0.46 -9.52
CA PRO A 197 -0.27 -0.01 -10.69
C PRO A 197 -0.62 -1.12 -11.67
N MET A 198 0.02 -2.29 -11.57
CA MET A 198 -0.27 -3.47 -12.39
C MET A 198 -1.30 -4.41 -11.78
N ALA A 199 -1.75 -4.17 -10.54
CA ALA A 199 -2.83 -4.92 -9.92
C ALA A 199 -4.19 -4.53 -10.53
N ASP A 200 -5.12 -5.50 -10.60
CA ASP A 200 -6.52 -5.16 -10.88
C ASP A 200 -7.04 -4.24 -9.75
N PRO A 201 -7.63 -3.08 -10.07
CA PRO A 201 -8.13 -2.13 -9.07
C PRO A 201 -9.13 -2.71 -8.06
N LYS A 202 -9.73 -3.85 -8.35
CA LYS A 202 -10.67 -4.53 -7.45
C LYS A 202 -10.00 -5.39 -6.38
N ILE A 203 -8.71 -5.66 -6.51
CA ILE A 203 -7.98 -6.50 -5.55
C ILE A 203 -7.69 -5.66 -4.30
N TYR A 204 -7.98 -6.21 -3.13
CA TYR A 204 -7.57 -5.63 -1.86
C TYR A 204 -6.10 -5.96 -1.59
N VAL A 205 -5.21 -5.00 -1.78
CA VAL A 205 -3.78 -5.19 -1.62
C VAL A 205 -3.29 -4.56 -0.33
N ILE A 206 -2.61 -5.34 0.53
CA ILE A 206 -1.92 -4.82 1.71
C ILE A 206 -0.40 -4.89 1.52
N PRO A 207 0.35 -3.86 1.93
CA PRO A 207 1.81 -3.88 1.91
C PRO A 207 2.37 -4.58 3.15
N ASN A 208 2.98 -5.74 2.97
CA ASN A 208 3.64 -6.54 4.03
C ASN A 208 5.17 -6.40 4.00
N CYS A 209 5.70 -5.23 3.66
CA CYS A 209 7.13 -5.04 3.41
C CYS A 209 8.02 -5.41 4.59
N THR A 210 7.56 -5.22 5.84
CA THR A 210 8.36 -5.55 7.03
C THR A 210 8.43 -7.05 7.34
N ALA A 211 7.63 -7.88 6.67
CA ALA A 211 7.71 -9.34 6.83
C ALA A 211 9.07 -9.92 6.38
N GLU A 212 9.87 -9.18 5.60
CA GLU A 212 11.25 -9.57 5.30
C GLU A 212 12.19 -9.58 6.53
N GLN A 213 11.76 -8.97 7.64
CA GLN A 213 12.55 -8.83 8.87
C GLN A 213 12.28 -9.93 9.90
N ILE A 214 11.39 -10.86 9.60
CA ILE A 214 11.01 -11.96 10.49
C ILE A 214 11.21 -13.32 9.81
N SER A 215 11.29 -14.38 10.63
CA SER A 215 11.38 -15.74 10.14
C SER A 215 10.03 -16.25 9.61
N LEU A 216 10.06 -17.32 8.81
CA LEU A 216 8.85 -18.02 8.39
C LEU A 216 8.02 -18.48 9.58
N SER A 217 8.64 -19.05 10.63
CA SER A 217 7.93 -19.47 11.82
C SER A 217 7.24 -18.31 12.53
N THR A 218 7.92 -17.18 12.70
CA THR A 218 7.29 -15.98 13.29
C THR A 218 6.13 -15.48 12.44
N TYR A 219 6.27 -15.49 11.11
CA TYR A 219 5.17 -15.11 10.23
C TYR A 219 3.97 -16.07 10.40
N GLU A 220 4.21 -17.39 10.42
CA GLU A 220 3.15 -18.39 10.55
C GLU A 220 2.45 -18.32 11.90
N ASP A 221 3.22 -18.12 12.98
CA ASP A 221 2.69 -18.08 14.35
C ASP A 221 1.91 -16.78 14.62
N PHE A 222 2.36 -15.64 14.08
CA PHE A 222 1.80 -14.34 14.44
C PHE A 222 1.00 -13.65 13.34
N LEU A 223 1.42 -13.71 12.07
CA LEU A 223 0.82 -12.86 11.02
C LEU A 223 -0.15 -13.61 10.12
N LEU A 224 0.12 -14.86 9.78
CA LEU A 224 -0.69 -15.64 8.84
C LEU A 224 -2.17 -15.67 9.20
N GLN A 225 -2.51 -15.77 10.49
CA GLN A 225 -3.90 -15.79 10.94
C GLN A 225 -4.63 -14.48 10.65
N TYR A 226 -3.94 -13.33 10.74
CA TYR A 226 -4.50 -12.02 10.51
C TYR A 226 -4.60 -11.69 9.02
N ASP A 227 -3.59 -12.05 8.23
CA ASP A 227 -3.67 -11.96 6.77
C ASP A 227 -4.82 -12.83 6.23
N ASN A 228 -5.05 -14.01 6.84
CA ASN A 228 -6.21 -14.86 6.55
C ASN A 228 -7.54 -14.21 6.94
N GLN A 229 -7.62 -13.54 8.09
CA GLN A 229 -8.84 -12.80 8.48
C GLN A 229 -9.17 -11.69 7.48
N ILE A 230 -8.17 -10.94 7.03
CA ILE A 230 -8.35 -9.90 6.00
C ILE A 230 -8.79 -10.55 4.68
N SER A 231 -8.09 -11.59 4.23
CA SER A 231 -8.36 -12.24 2.94
C SER A 231 -9.72 -12.96 2.89
N ASP A 232 -10.29 -13.35 4.04
CA ASP A 232 -11.61 -13.97 4.09
C ASP A 232 -12.74 -12.96 3.86
N VAL A 233 -12.55 -11.70 4.22
CA VAL A 233 -13.59 -10.67 4.15
C VAL A 233 -13.32 -9.58 3.09
N CYS A 234 -12.08 -9.46 2.62
CA CYS A 234 -11.66 -8.52 1.59
C CYS A 234 -11.17 -9.30 0.35
N GLN A 235 -12.07 -9.60 -0.58
CA GLN A 235 -11.80 -10.43 -1.75
C GLN A 235 -12.09 -9.68 -3.07
N PRO A 236 -11.29 -9.94 -4.12
CA PRO A 236 -10.04 -10.73 -4.16
C PRO A 236 -8.92 -10.06 -3.35
N PHE A 237 -8.01 -10.86 -2.80
CA PHE A 237 -6.95 -10.36 -1.89
C PHE A 237 -5.57 -10.46 -2.52
N GLY A 238 -4.69 -9.52 -2.19
CA GLY A 238 -3.31 -9.48 -2.65
C GLY A 238 -2.35 -8.89 -1.63
N ILE A 239 -1.07 -9.15 -1.84
CA ILE A 239 0.03 -8.60 -1.04
C ILE A 239 0.99 -7.84 -1.93
N HIS A 240 1.39 -6.67 -1.46
CA HIS A 240 2.54 -5.92 -1.96
C HIS A 240 3.74 -6.14 -1.03
N HIS A 241 4.92 -6.41 -1.62
CA HIS A 241 6.17 -6.53 -0.90
C HIS A 241 7.29 -5.79 -1.62
N CYS A 242 7.94 -4.83 -0.93
CA CYS A 242 9.00 -4.01 -1.54
C CYS A 242 10.32 -4.76 -1.73
N GLY A 243 10.68 -5.61 -0.75
CA GLY A 243 11.91 -6.38 -0.70
C GLY A 243 11.74 -7.84 -1.09
N SER A 244 12.71 -8.69 -0.71
CA SER A 244 12.64 -10.12 -0.95
C SER A 244 11.58 -10.80 -0.12
N VAL A 245 10.78 -11.66 -0.75
CA VAL A 245 9.76 -12.49 -0.07
C VAL A 245 10.24 -13.90 0.23
N ASP A 246 11.47 -14.24 -0.15
CA ASP A 246 11.92 -15.63 -0.20
C ASP A 246 11.86 -16.35 1.15
N GLN A 247 12.08 -15.64 2.27
CA GLN A 247 12.01 -16.25 3.60
C GLN A 247 10.59 -16.49 4.13
N VAL A 248 9.57 -15.76 3.61
CA VAL A 248 8.16 -15.89 4.05
C VAL A 248 7.23 -16.43 2.96
N LEU A 249 7.78 -16.81 1.83
CA LEU A 249 7.03 -17.22 0.64
C LEU A 249 6.09 -18.40 0.89
N GLU A 250 6.55 -19.40 1.63
CA GLU A 250 5.74 -20.57 2.02
C GLU A 250 4.59 -20.18 2.96
N GLY A 251 4.79 -19.13 3.77
CA GLY A 251 3.73 -18.55 4.59
C GLY A 251 2.67 -17.87 3.73
N TYR A 252 3.09 -17.08 2.74
CA TYR A 252 2.15 -16.46 1.80
C TYR A 252 1.36 -17.47 0.99
N ALA A 253 1.97 -18.62 0.64
CA ALA A 253 1.26 -19.71 -0.03
C ALA A 253 0.13 -20.35 0.81
N LYS A 254 0.14 -20.13 2.14
CA LYS A 254 -0.89 -20.61 3.08
C LYS A 254 -2.04 -19.59 3.28
N ILE A 255 -1.92 -18.38 2.71
CA ILE A 255 -2.99 -17.37 2.79
C ILE A 255 -4.17 -17.86 1.94
N ARG A 256 -5.34 -17.92 2.57
CA ARG A 256 -6.59 -18.22 1.88
C ARG A 256 -6.96 -17.06 0.95
N ASN A 257 -7.52 -17.38 -0.22
CA ASN A 257 -7.99 -16.37 -1.19
C ASN A 257 -6.91 -15.42 -1.75
N LEU A 258 -5.62 -15.75 -1.59
CA LEU A 258 -4.55 -14.99 -2.21
C LEU A 258 -4.67 -15.11 -3.74
N SER A 259 -4.84 -13.99 -4.42
CA SER A 259 -5.00 -13.91 -5.89
C SER A 259 -3.88 -13.12 -6.57
N PHE A 260 -3.15 -12.30 -5.81
CA PHE A 260 -2.09 -11.43 -6.30
C PHE A 260 -0.96 -11.32 -5.29
N LEU A 261 0.28 -11.42 -5.78
CA LEU A 261 1.48 -11.14 -4.99
C LEU A 261 2.45 -10.29 -5.80
N GLU A 262 2.73 -9.10 -5.34
CA GLU A 262 3.87 -8.32 -5.83
C GLU A 262 5.10 -8.70 -5.02
N ILE A 263 6.14 -9.18 -5.72
CA ILE A 263 7.42 -9.55 -5.11
C ILE A 263 8.46 -8.49 -5.42
N GLY A 264 9.16 -8.08 -4.38
CA GLY A 264 10.17 -7.05 -4.47
C GLY A 264 11.47 -7.52 -5.12
N PHE A 265 12.34 -6.55 -5.35
CA PHE A 265 13.67 -6.83 -5.88
C PHE A 265 14.45 -7.78 -4.95
N GLY A 266 15.13 -8.75 -5.55
CA GLY A 266 15.90 -9.77 -4.84
C GLY A 266 15.14 -11.10 -4.63
N SER A 267 13.83 -11.13 -4.87
CA SER A 267 13.03 -12.35 -4.80
C SER A 267 13.35 -13.31 -5.96
N ASN A 268 13.32 -14.61 -5.67
CA ASN A 268 13.45 -15.67 -6.67
C ASN A 268 12.09 -15.92 -7.36
N VAL A 269 11.87 -15.29 -8.52
CA VAL A 269 10.62 -15.40 -9.29
C VAL A 269 10.26 -16.83 -9.66
N LYS A 270 11.27 -17.67 -10.00
CA LYS A 270 11.06 -19.08 -10.34
C LYS A 270 10.52 -19.84 -9.12
N ARG A 271 11.19 -19.70 -7.96
CA ARG A 271 10.73 -20.31 -6.72
C ARG A 271 9.33 -19.83 -6.33
N ALA A 272 9.05 -18.52 -6.47
CA ALA A 272 7.73 -17.98 -6.19
C ALA A 272 6.65 -18.68 -7.05
N ARG A 273 6.93 -18.96 -8.33
CA ARG A 273 6.00 -19.68 -9.19
C ARG A 273 5.88 -21.17 -8.86
N GLU A 274 6.94 -21.78 -8.33
CA GLU A 274 6.92 -23.20 -7.89
C GLU A 274 6.13 -23.37 -6.58
N VAL A 275 6.20 -22.40 -5.67
CA VAL A 275 5.53 -22.43 -4.36
C VAL A 275 4.08 -22.00 -4.44
N LEU A 276 3.78 -20.95 -5.20
CA LEU A 276 2.42 -20.41 -5.34
C LEU A 276 1.62 -21.19 -6.38
N VAL A 277 0.33 -21.36 -6.10
CA VAL A 277 -0.60 -21.94 -7.10
C VAL A 277 -0.73 -21.05 -8.33
N THR A 278 -1.10 -21.64 -9.47
CA THR A 278 -1.16 -20.93 -10.77
C THR A 278 -2.18 -19.79 -10.80
N GLN A 279 -3.16 -19.79 -9.92
CA GLN A 279 -4.19 -18.75 -9.83
C GLN A 279 -3.67 -17.44 -9.21
N VAL A 280 -2.55 -17.47 -8.48
CA VAL A 280 -1.94 -16.26 -7.92
C VAL A 280 -1.18 -15.53 -9.04
N ALA A 281 -1.60 -14.33 -9.38
CA ALA A 281 -0.85 -13.46 -10.26
C ALA A 281 0.41 -12.95 -9.56
N ILE A 282 1.57 -13.08 -10.20
CA ILE A 282 2.84 -12.57 -9.67
C ILE A 282 3.24 -11.33 -10.45
N ASN A 283 3.45 -10.22 -9.74
CA ASN A 283 4.10 -9.02 -10.25
C ASN A 283 5.52 -8.94 -9.67
N SER A 284 6.54 -8.93 -10.52
CA SER A 284 7.93 -8.85 -10.05
C SER A 284 8.49 -7.46 -10.27
N ARG A 285 9.02 -6.85 -9.23
CA ARG A 285 9.74 -5.58 -9.32
C ARG A 285 11.17 -5.81 -9.81
N ILE A 286 11.62 -4.93 -10.70
CA ILE A 286 12.97 -4.96 -11.25
C ILE A 286 13.75 -3.79 -10.68
N SER A 287 14.98 -4.04 -10.25
CA SER A 287 15.87 -2.97 -9.79
C SER A 287 16.24 -2.03 -10.94
N PRO A 288 16.04 -0.70 -10.78
CA PRO A 288 16.49 0.27 -11.76
C PRO A 288 18.02 0.27 -11.94
N VAL A 289 18.77 -0.14 -10.90
CA VAL A 289 20.22 -0.29 -10.98
C VAL A 289 20.61 -1.45 -11.91
N LEU A 290 19.91 -2.59 -11.80
CA LEU A 290 20.13 -3.72 -12.72
C LEU A 290 19.70 -3.36 -14.14
N MET A 291 18.59 -2.65 -14.30
CA MET A 291 18.13 -2.17 -15.62
C MET A 291 19.17 -1.23 -16.27
N LYS A 292 19.82 -0.36 -15.48
CA LYS A 292 20.86 0.56 -15.98
C LYS A 292 22.16 -0.15 -16.33
N ASN A 293 22.55 -1.15 -15.56
CA ASN A 293 23.86 -1.80 -15.66
C ASN A 293 23.79 -3.21 -16.28
N GLY A 294 22.58 -3.75 -16.43
CA GLY A 294 22.35 -5.08 -16.98
C GLY A 294 22.37 -5.10 -18.50
N THR A 295 22.71 -6.24 -19.04
CA THR A 295 22.39 -6.57 -20.45
C THR A 295 20.92 -7.02 -20.50
N PRO A 296 20.22 -6.71 -21.58
CA PRO A 296 18.84 -7.18 -21.80
C PRO A 296 18.74 -8.70 -21.74
#